data_bb7c9f7ccf660b1f4164c90234facfe8
#
_entry.id   bb7c9f7ccf660b1f4164c90234facfe8
#
_cell.length_a   1.000
_cell.length_b   1.000
_cell.length_c   1.000
_cell.angle_alpha   90.00
_cell.angle_beta   90.00
_cell.angle_gamma   90.00
#
_symmetry.space_group_name_H-M   'P 1'
#
loop_
_entity.id
_entity.type
_entity.pdbx_description
1 polymer ?
#
loop_
_entity_poly.entity_id
_entity_poly.type
_entity_poly.pdbx_seq_one_letter_code
_entity_poly.pdbx_strand_id
1 'polypeptide(L)'
;TRDPFLEQQMSKAWQTALRRTIAAVAMGMAAWGTQAQSTDPLVIGEVIARDRCAVCHGPCGQGVAPNFPRLAGQTAQYLTRQLQAFASGERKDTAMTEKVKGLSPSDIEAVAEYYARQKPGHTPSGDEPLLAVGRYVYERGNRHSGLPPCATCHGKQAAGSTELPRLAGQHPQYLIRQIQ
;
A
#
# COMPACT_ATOMS: atom_id res chain seq x y z
N THR A 1 6.84 29.55 72.86
CA THR A 1 5.57 30.02 72.29
C THR A 1 5.79 30.31 70.80
N ARG A 2 5.16 29.48 69.94
CA ARG A 2 5.22 29.71 68.48
C ARG A 2 4.26 30.84 68.15
N ASP A 3 4.72 31.79 67.35
CA ASP A 3 3.96 32.97 66.94
C ASP A 3 2.90 32.57 65.92
N PRO A 4 1.60 32.60 66.18
CA PRO A 4 0.54 32.17 65.28
C PRO A 4 0.48 33.05 63.99
N PHE A 5 1.05 34.26 64.02
CA PHE A 5 1.08 35.13 62.84
C PHE A 5 2.07 34.63 61.79
N LEU A 6 3.21 34.06 62.21
CA LEU A 6 4.21 33.48 61.31
C LEU A 6 3.73 32.19 60.66
N GLU A 7 3.00 31.34 61.37
CA GLU A 7 2.43 30.13 60.82
C GLU A 7 1.37 30.44 59.75
N GLN A 8 0.58 31.47 59.95
CA GLN A 8 -0.44 31.86 58.99
C GLN A 8 0.16 32.47 57.69
N GLN A 9 1.26 33.19 57.80
CA GLN A 9 2.01 33.76 56.67
C GLN A 9 2.70 32.64 55.85
N MET A 10 3.32 31.68 56.52
CA MET A 10 3.93 30.52 55.88
C MET A 10 2.93 29.71 55.13
N SER A 11 1.73 29.45 55.67
CA SER A 11 0.69 28.66 55.00
C SER A 11 0.19 29.32 53.68
N LYS A 12 0.04 30.63 53.72
CA LYS A 12 -0.34 31.38 52.49
C LYS A 12 0.75 31.42 51.42
N ALA A 13 2.00 31.46 51.79
CA ALA A 13 3.13 31.41 50.86
C ALA A 13 3.22 30.02 50.18
N TRP A 14 3.02 28.94 50.95
CA TRP A 14 3.00 27.59 50.42
C TRP A 14 1.82 27.34 49.47
N GLN A 15 0.64 27.82 49.78
CA GLN A 15 -0.54 27.72 48.92
C GLN A 15 -0.37 28.49 47.61
N THR A 16 0.31 29.64 47.64
CA THR A 16 0.59 30.46 46.44
C THR A 16 1.65 29.80 45.56
N ALA A 17 2.68 29.19 46.15
CA ALA A 17 3.71 28.44 45.42
C ALA A 17 3.12 27.19 44.78
N LEU A 18 2.28 26.43 45.50
CA LEU A 18 1.64 25.23 44.97
C LEU A 18 0.70 25.54 43.80
N ARG A 19 -0.07 26.63 43.90
CA ARG A 19 -0.95 27.07 42.77
C ARG A 19 -0.17 27.49 41.55
N ARG A 20 1.01 28.12 41.68
CA ARG A 20 1.88 28.50 40.55
C ARG A 20 2.53 27.30 39.89
N THR A 21 2.95 26.29 40.65
CA THR A 21 3.50 25.04 40.10
C THR A 21 2.44 24.21 39.40
N ILE A 22 1.23 24.10 39.90
CA ILE A 22 0.13 23.38 39.25
C ILE A 22 -0.29 24.08 37.96
N ALA A 23 -0.34 25.44 37.94
CA ALA A 23 -0.67 26.18 36.72
C ALA A 23 0.42 26.06 35.63
N ALA A 24 1.70 25.99 36.00
CA ALA A 24 2.80 25.79 35.06
C ALA A 24 2.82 24.39 34.48
N VAL A 25 2.50 23.36 35.25
CA VAL A 25 2.40 21.97 34.77
C VAL A 25 1.19 21.80 33.87
N ALA A 26 0.04 22.43 34.15
CA ALA A 26 -1.14 22.36 33.30
C ALA A 26 -0.92 23.06 31.93
N MET A 27 -0.15 24.14 31.86
CA MET A 27 0.20 24.78 30.59
C MET A 27 1.23 24.00 29.77
N GLY A 28 2.07 23.18 30.42
CA GLY A 28 3.05 22.34 29.71
C GLY A 28 2.45 21.10 29.04
N MET A 29 1.32 20.59 29.53
CA MET A 29 0.67 19.40 28.96
C MET A 29 -0.24 19.70 27.77
N ALA A 30 -0.62 20.94 27.52
CA ALA A 30 -1.43 21.34 26.36
C ALA A 30 -0.63 21.44 25.06
N ALA A 31 0.71 21.30 25.10
CA ALA A 31 1.59 21.38 23.93
C ALA A 31 1.99 20.01 23.35
N TRP A 32 1.39 18.93 23.80
CA TRP A 32 1.48 17.63 23.10
C TRP A 32 0.51 17.72 21.92
N GLY A 33 1.09 18.27 20.83
CA GLY A 33 0.35 18.50 19.60
C GLY A 33 -0.35 17.22 19.18
N THR A 34 -1.64 17.32 18.93
CA THR A 34 -2.36 16.40 18.08
C THR A 34 -1.59 16.33 16.77
N GLN A 35 -0.85 15.24 16.54
CA GLN A 35 -0.29 14.98 15.22
C GLN A 35 -1.49 14.88 14.29
N ALA A 36 -1.70 15.88 13.48
CA ALA A 36 -2.68 15.85 12.42
C ALA A 36 -2.29 14.67 11.51
N GLN A 37 -3.10 13.61 11.54
CA GLN A 37 -2.94 12.52 10.59
C GLN A 37 -3.10 13.12 9.21
N SER A 38 -2.13 12.86 8.34
CA SER A 38 -2.20 13.34 6.96
C SER A 38 -3.47 12.81 6.31
N THR A 39 -4.23 13.71 5.71
CA THR A 39 -5.41 13.38 4.90
C THR A 39 -5.03 13.20 3.42
N ASP A 40 -3.73 13.32 3.08
CA ASP A 40 -3.24 13.09 1.72
C ASP A 40 -3.37 11.59 1.39
N PRO A 41 -4.16 11.21 0.38
CA PRO A 41 -4.34 9.82 -0.01
C PRO A 41 -3.03 9.10 -0.33
N LEU A 42 -2.03 9.79 -0.87
CA LEU A 42 -0.73 9.18 -1.18
C LEU A 42 0.06 8.82 0.08
N VAL A 43 0.02 9.67 1.10
CA VAL A 43 0.66 9.39 2.39
C VAL A 43 -0.04 8.24 3.09
N ILE A 44 -1.38 8.19 3.04
CA ILE A 44 -2.17 7.07 3.57
C ILE A 44 -1.80 5.78 2.83
N GLY A 45 -1.77 5.82 1.50
CA GLY A 45 -1.41 4.68 0.66
C GLY A 45 0.00 4.15 0.95
N GLU A 46 0.98 5.03 1.14
CA GLU A 46 2.35 4.66 1.52
C GLU A 46 2.41 3.96 2.88
N VAL A 47 1.71 4.48 3.87
CA VAL A 47 1.64 3.87 5.21
C VAL A 47 1.04 2.47 5.13
N ILE A 48 -0.09 2.30 4.43
CA ILE A 48 -0.72 0.99 4.25
C ILE A 48 0.22 0.03 3.50
N ALA A 49 0.86 0.51 2.42
CA ALA A 49 1.81 -0.28 1.64
C ALA A 49 2.96 -0.79 2.51
N ARG A 50 3.57 0.07 3.31
CA ARG A 50 4.67 -0.26 4.20
C ARG A 50 4.25 -1.26 5.28
N ASP A 51 3.13 -1.02 5.94
CA ASP A 51 2.76 -1.75 7.16
C ASP A 51 2.07 -3.09 6.87
N ARG A 52 1.40 -3.22 5.70
CA ARG A 52 0.62 -4.43 5.36
C ARG A 52 1.13 -5.20 4.15
N CYS A 53 1.67 -4.52 3.15
CA CYS A 53 1.92 -5.10 1.83
C CYS A 53 3.41 -5.39 1.57
N ALA A 54 4.30 -4.56 2.11
CA ALA A 54 5.72 -4.55 1.76
C ALA A 54 6.45 -5.85 2.07
N VAL A 55 6.02 -6.62 3.08
CA VAL A 55 6.65 -7.89 3.46
C VAL A 55 6.67 -8.90 2.32
N CYS A 56 5.69 -8.86 1.41
CA CYS A 56 5.61 -9.75 0.25
C CYS A 56 5.85 -8.99 -1.07
N HIS A 57 5.28 -7.81 -1.20
CA HIS A 57 5.33 -7.06 -2.46
C HIS A 57 6.51 -6.07 -2.55
N GLY A 58 7.25 -5.87 -1.46
CA GLY A 58 8.28 -4.85 -1.35
C GLY A 58 7.71 -3.44 -1.14
N PRO A 59 8.46 -2.51 -0.53
CA PRO A 59 7.98 -1.17 -0.21
C PRO A 59 7.51 -0.40 -1.46
N CYS A 60 8.21 -0.56 -2.57
CA CYS A 60 7.84 0.03 -3.86
C CYS A 60 7.07 -0.93 -4.77
N GLY A 61 6.62 -2.09 -4.29
CA GLY A 61 5.82 -3.02 -5.08
C GLY A 61 6.59 -3.79 -6.14
N GLN A 62 7.88 -4.06 -5.92
CA GLN A 62 8.72 -4.78 -6.89
C GLN A 62 8.57 -6.31 -6.81
N GLY A 63 7.87 -6.82 -5.78
CA GLY A 63 7.80 -8.24 -5.46
C GLY A 63 9.11 -8.78 -4.88
N VAL A 64 9.07 -9.30 -3.65
CA VAL A 64 10.31 -9.80 -2.98
C VAL A 64 10.72 -11.17 -3.48
N ALA A 65 9.83 -11.90 -4.14
CA ALA A 65 10.08 -13.20 -4.75
C ALA A 65 9.14 -13.44 -5.95
N PRO A 66 9.47 -14.39 -6.85
CA PRO A 66 8.71 -14.63 -8.09
C PRO A 66 7.24 -15.04 -7.90
N ASN A 67 6.88 -15.54 -6.73
CA ASN A 67 5.50 -15.89 -6.38
C ASN A 67 4.67 -14.70 -5.88
N PHE A 68 5.30 -13.58 -5.50
CA PHE A 68 4.61 -12.36 -5.13
C PHE A 68 4.57 -11.39 -6.32
N PRO A 69 3.38 -11.02 -6.81
CA PRO A 69 3.29 -10.17 -7.98
C PRO A 69 3.88 -8.78 -7.74
N ARG A 70 4.45 -8.22 -8.80
CA ARG A 70 4.80 -6.81 -8.84
C ARG A 70 3.55 -5.96 -8.92
N LEU A 71 3.46 -4.97 -8.04
CA LEU A 71 2.37 -4.00 -7.99
C LEU A 71 2.79 -2.66 -8.59
N ALA A 72 4.10 -2.38 -8.62
CA ALA A 72 4.69 -1.16 -9.14
C ALA A 72 4.30 -0.88 -10.59
N GLY A 73 3.70 0.29 -10.83
CA GLY A 73 3.26 0.74 -12.14
C GLY A 73 2.09 -0.05 -12.72
N GLN A 74 1.41 -0.86 -11.91
CA GLN A 74 0.11 -1.43 -12.28
C GLN A 74 -0.95 -0.34 -12.20
N THR A 75 -2.01 -0.41 -13.00
CA THR A 75 -3.04 0.63 -13.00
C THR A 75 -3.80 0.66 -11.68
N ALA A 76 -4.07 1.85 -11.15
CA ALA A 76 -4.77 2.01 -9.88
C ALA A 76 -6.15 1.33 -9.91
N GLN A 77 -6.89 1.48 -11.00
CA GLN A 77 -8.21 0.88 -11.17
C GLN A 77 -8.15 -0.65 -11.12
N TYR A 78 -7.16 -1.27 -11.75
CA TYR A 78 -6.98 -2.72 -11.67
C TYR A 78 -6.64 -3.16 -10.24
N LEU A 79 -5.70 -2.47 -9.58
CA LEU A 79 -5.33 -2.78 -8.19
C LEU A 79 -6.53 -2.64 -7.25
N THR A 80 -7.30 -1.56 -7.36
CA THR A 80 -8.53 -1.34 -6.58
C THR A 80 -9.50 -2.50 -6.75
N ARG A 81 -9.82 -2.90 -7.99
CA ARG A 81 -10.71 -4.03 -8.23
C ARG A 81 -10.20 -5.34 -7.64
N GLN A 82 -8.89 -5.61 -7.75
CA GLN A 82 -8.32 -6.83 -7.20
C GLN A 82 -8.38 -6.85 -5.66
N LEU A 83 -8.09 -5.72 -5.00
CA LEU A 83 -8.16 -5.62 -3.54
C LEU A 83 -9.62 -5.76 -3.06
N GLN A 84 -10.58 -5.14 -3.77
CA GLN A 84 -12.01 -5.30 -3.51
C GLN A 84 -12.46 -6.76 -3.70
N ALA A 85 -12.00 -7.43 -4.75
CA ALA A 85 -12.31 -8.84 -5.00
C ALA A 85 -11.77 -9.77 -3.91
N PHE A 86 -10.59 -9.49 -3.34
CA PHE A 86 -10.09 -10.21 -2.16
C PHE A 86 -10.92 -9.89 -0.90
N ALA A 87 -11.33 -8.65 -0.72
CA ALA A 87 -12.12 -8.22 0.44
C ALA A 87 -13.53 -8.83 0.42
N SER A 88 -14.14 -8.97 -0.75
CA SER A 88 -15.46 -9.61 -0.93
C SER A 88 -15.41 -11.13 -0.98
N GLY A 89 -14.22 -11.74 -1.14
CA GLY A 89 -14.06 -13.19 -1.33
C GLY A 89 -14.35 -13.69 -2.75
N GLU A 90 -14.61 -12.80 -3.70
CA GLU A 90 -14.73 -13.13 -5.12
C GLU A 90 -13.42 -13.70 -5.66
N ARG A 91 -12.29 -13.07 -5.31
CA ARG A 91 -10.95 -13.60 -5.56
C ARG A 91 -10.43 -14.27 -4.29
N LYS A 92 -10.05 -15.55 -4.41
CA LYS A 92 -9.64 -16.36 -3.25
C LYS A 92 -8.13 -16.44 -3.15
N ASP A 93 -7.60 -15.93 -2.03
CA ASP A 93 -6.22 -16.13 -1.59
C ASP A 93 -6.18 -15.81 -0.09
N THR A 94 -5.86 -16.79 0.73
CA THR A 94 -5.92 -16.65 2.20
C THR A 94 -5.02 -15.52 2.71
N ALA A 95 -3.81 -15.41 2.16
CA ALA A 95 -2.86 -14.38 2.59
C ALA A 95 -3.37 -12.98 2.22
N MET A 96 -3.86 -12.81 0.98
CA MET A 96 -4.38 -11.51 0.53
C MET A 96 -5.67 -11.12 1.24
N THR A 97 -6.59 -12.07 1.47
CA THR A 97 -7.83 -11.80 2.22
C THR A 97 -7.53 -11.25 3.62
N GLU A 98 -6.56 -11.83 4.34
CA GLU A 98 -6.17 -11.31 5.65
C GLU A 98 -5.49 -9.92 5.56
N LYS A 99 -4.73 -9.66 4.50
CA LYS A 99 -4.05 -8.36 4.33
C LYS A 99 -4.99 -7.20 4.00
N VAL A 100 -6.09 -7.47 3.28
CA VAL A 100 -7.09 -6.45 2.94
C VAL A 100 -8.18 -6.28 3.99
N LYS A 101 -8.26 -7.19 4.95
CA LYS A 101 -9.27 -7.17 6.01
C LYS A 101 -9.26 -5.85 6.78
N GLY A 102 -10.44 -5.21 6.88
CA GLY A 102 -10.62 -3.96 7.60
C GLY A 102 -10.08 -2.71 6.89
N LEU A 103 -9.62 -2.81 5.63
CA LEU A 103 -9.37 -1.63 4.81
C LEU A 103 -10.72 -1.04 4.36
N SER A 104 -10.86 0.27 4.50
CA SER A 104 -11.99 1.00 3.92
C SER A 104 -11.85 1.09 2.40
N PRO A 105 -12.93 1.41 1.65
CA PRO A 105 -12.82 1.69 0.21
C PRO A 105 -11.79 2.77 -0.12
N SER A 106 -11.70 3.83 0.68
CA SER A 106 -10.71 4.89 0.51
C SER A 106 -9.27 4.42 0.78
N ASP A 107 -9.06 3.50 1.74
CA ASP A 107 -7.74 2.91 1.98
C ASP A 107 -7.28 2.04 0.79
N ILE A 108 -8.22 1.28 0.22
CA ILE A 108 -7.96 0.46 -0.97
C ILE A 108 -7.57 1.35 -2.16
N GLU A 109 -8.29 2.43 -2.40
CA GLU A 109 -7.97 3.39 -3.45
C GLU A 109 -6.61 4.07 -3.21
N ALA A 110 -6.34 4.48 -1.98
CA ALA A 110 -5.10 5.12 -1.60
C ALA A 110 -3.87 4.23 -1.84
N VAL A 111 -3.91 2.96 -1.39
CA VAL A 111 -2.79 2.03 -1.60
C VAL A 111 -2.65 1.61 -3.07
N ALA A 112 -3.74 1.51 -3.80
CA ALA A 112 -3.73 1.25 -5.23
C ALA A 112 -3.04 2.39 -6.01
N GLU A 113 -3.39 3.64 -5.69
CA GLU A 113 -2.77 4.83 -6.28
C GLU A 113 -1.28 4.93 -5.93
N TYR A 114 -0.90 4.63 -4.68
CA TYR A 114 0.49 4.59 -4.27
C TYR A 114 1.33 3.64 -5.14
N TYR A 115 0.89 2.39 -5.33
CA TYR A 115 1.62 1.43 -6.15
C TYR A 115 1.57 1.74 -7.65
N ALA A 116 0.49 2.33 -8.14
CA ALA A 116 0.38 2.75 -9.53
C ALA A 116 1.43 3.79 -9.92
N ARG A 117 1.82 4.65 -9.01
CA ARG A 117 2.87 5.67 -9.21
C ARG A 117 4.29 5.16 -9.08
N GLN A 118 4.47 3.93 -8.59
CA GLN A 118 5.82 3.36 -8.47
C GLN A 118 6.37 2.99 -9.85
N LYS A 119 7.70 3.08 -9.98
CA LYS A 119 8.38 2.70 -11.22
C LYS A 119 8.20 1.21 -11.51
N PRO A 120 7.66 0.82 -12.67
CA PRO A 120 7.48 -0.57 -13.02
C PRO A 120 8.80 -1.35 -12.94
N GLY A 121 8.72 -2.59 -12.46
CA GLY A 121 9.84 -3.49 -12.44
C GLY A 121 10.26 -3.93 -13.84
N HIS A 122 11.47 -4.45 -13.93
CA HIS A 122 11.99 -5.08 -15.14
C HIS A 122 12.27 -6.56 -14.85
N THR A 123 11.89 -7.43 -15.77
CA THR A 123 12.29 -8.83 -15.76
C THR A 123 13.27 -9.03 -16.90
N PRO A 124 14.48 -9.55 -16.63
CA PRO A 124 15.42 -9.87 -17.71
C PRO A 124 14.80 -10.81 -18.72
N SER A 125 15.19 -10.67 -19.97
CA SER A 125 14.79 -11.57 -21.04
C SER A 125 15.24 -13.01 -20.74
N GLY A 126 14.38 -13.96 -21.06
CA GLY A 126 14.69 -15.38 -20.94
C GLY A 126 15.42 -15.93 -22.17
N ASP A 127 15.19 -17.21 -22.42
CA ASP A 127 15.72 -17.94 -23.57
C ASP A 127 15.23 -17.35 -24.91
N GLU A 128 16.14 -16.96 -25.79
CA GLU A 128 15.85 -16.32 -27.08
C GLU A 128 14.84 -17.10 -27.96
N PRO A 129 14.94 -18.43 -28.17
CA PRO A 129 13.94 -19.19 -28.91
C PRO A 129 12.55 -19.08 -28.32
N LEU A 130 12.42 -19.15 -26.99
CA LEU A 130 11.13 -19.03 -26.30
C LEU A 130 10.60 -17.60 -26.36
N LEU A 131 11.46 -16.60 -26.38
CA LEU A 131 11.06 -15.20 -26.57
C LEU A 131 10.41 -14.96 -27.93
N ALA A 132 10.98 -15.51 -29.01
CA ALA A 132 10.43 -15.40 -30.36
C ALA A 132 9.05 -16.04 -30.46
N VAL A 133 8.89 -17.25 -29.92
CA VAL A 133 7.60 -17.96 -29.87
C VAL A 133 6.60 -17.19 -28.99
N GLY A 134 7.02 -16.76 -27.81
CA GLY A 134 6.17 -16.00 -26.90
C GLY A 134 5.69 -14.68 -27.51
N ARG A 135 6.55 -13.95 -28.20
CA ARG A 135 6.20 -12.74 -28.93
C ARG A 135 5.16 -13.03 -30.03
N TYR A 136 5.40 -14.07 -30.82
CA TYR A 136 4.44 -14.46 -31.85
C TYR A 136 3.07 -14.77 -31.27
N VAL A 137 3.00 -15.59 -30.22
CA VAL A 137 1.73 -15.93 -29.56
C VAL A 137 1.08 -14.70 -28.93
N TYR A 138 1.85 -13.83 -28.30
CA TYR A 138 1.35 -12.59 -27.71
C TYR A 138 0.69 -11.68 -28.77
N GLU A 139 1.35 -11.50 -29.92
CA GLU A 139 0.91 -10.59 -30.98
C GLU A 139 -0.15 -11.20 -31.91
N ARG A 140 -0.11 -12.53 -32.13
CA ARG A 140 -0.92 -13.22 -33.15
C ARG A 140 -1.90 -14.25 -32.60
N GLY A 141 -1.74 -14.62 -31.34
CA GLY A 141 -2.47 -15.74 -30.75
C GLY A 141 -2.02 -17.10 -31.26
N ASN A 142 -2.82 -18.12 -31.02
CA ASN A 142 -2.63 -19.46 -31.55
C ASN A 142 -3.96 -19.99 -32.10
N ARG A 143 -4.09 -20.05 -33.41
CA ARG A 143 -5.33 -20.50 -34.11
C ARG A 143 -5.66 -21.98 -33.82
N HIS A 144 -4.66 -22.80 -33.59
CA HIS A 144 -4.87 -24.25 -33.34
C HIS A 144 -5.47 -24.51 -31.96
N SER A 145 -5.15 -23.69 -30.96
CA SER A 145 -5.71 -23.78 -29.61
C SER A 145 -6.85 -22.78 -29.34
N GLY A 146 -7.24 -21.98 -30.35
CA GLY A 146 -8.28 -20.97 -30.19
C GLY A 146 -7.86 -19.77 -29.32
N LEU A 147 -6.54 -19.62 -29.04
CA LEU A 147 -6.04 -18.53 -28.21
C LEU A 147 -5.99 -17.22 -28.98
N PRO A 148 -6.73 -16.18 -28.59
CA PRO A 148 -6.67 -14.88 -29.22
C PRO A 148 -5.33 -14.17 -28.93
N PRO A 149 -4.95 -13.15 -29.74
CA PRO A 149 -3.77 -12.35 -29.44
C PRO A 149 -3.92 -11.60 -28.10
N CYS A 150 -2.97 -11.79 -27.20
CA CYS A 150 -2.99 -11.10 -25.89
C CYS A 150 -2.85 -9.57 -26.07
N ALA A 151 -2.11 -9.16 -27.10
CA ALA A 151 -1.87 -7.76 -27.45
C ALA A 151 -3.15 -6.97 -27.76
N THR A 152 -4.23 -7.65 -28.19
CA THR A 152 -5.54 -7.03 -28.45
C THR A 152 -6.10 -6.35 -27.22
N CYS A 153 -5.92 -6.99 -26.06
CA CYS A 153 -6.42 -6.50 -24.77
C CYS A 153 -5.35 -5.79 -23.96
N HIS A 154 -4.15 -6.35 -23.86
CA HIS A 154 -3.08 -5.83 -23.01
C HIS A 154 -2.17 -4.80 -23.72
N GLY A 155 -2.43 -4.49 -24.99
CA GLY A 155 -1.65 -3.55 -25.79
C GLY A 155 -0.34 -4.15 -26.32
N LYS A 156 0.24 -3.55 -27.35
CA LYS A 156 1.47 -4.05 -28.01
C LYS A 156 2.66 -4.16 -27.06
N GLN A 157 2.75 -3.27 -26.08
CA GLN A 157 3.83 -3.24 -25.08
C GLN A 157 3.45 -3.93 -23.79
N ALA A 158 2.32 -4.63 -23.74
CA ALA A 158 1.79 -5.27 -22.54
C ALA A 158 1.63 -4.29 -21.34
N ALA A 159 1.41 -3.01 -21.65
CA ALA A 159 1.25 -1.97 -20.62
C ALA A 159 -0.12 -2.01 -19.94
N GLY A 160 -1.08 -2.73 -20.51
CA GLY A 160 -2.45 -2.76 -20.03
C GLY A 160 -3.24 -1.49 -20.35
N SER A 161 -4.36 -1.35 -19.67
CA SER A 161 -5.25 -0.18 -19.73
C SER A 161 -5.85 0.06 -18.35
N THR A 162 -6.81 0.97 -18.24
CA THR A 162 -7.60 1.14 -17.00
C THR A 162 -8.36 -0.14 -16.62
N GLU A 163 -8.82 -0.91 -17.60
CA GLU A 163 -9.60 -2.13 -17.38
C GLU A 163 -8.74 -3.40 -17.31
N LEU A 164 -7.63 -3.43 -18.00
CA LEU A 164 -6.82 -4.63 -18.17
C LEU A 164 -5.43 -4.46 -17.57
N PRO A 165 -4.92 -5.48 -16.86
CA PRO A 165 -3.66 -5.34 -16.15
C PRO A 165 -2.45 -5.15 -17.07
N ARG A 166 -1.49 -4.41 -16.58
CA ARG A 166 -0.13 -4.39 -17.08
C ARG A 166 0.50 -5.77 -16.87
N LEU A 167 1.02 -6.36 -17.94
CA LEU A 167 1.78 -7.62 -17.89
C LEU A 167 3.29 -7.37 -18.00
N ALA A 168 3.68 -6.29 -18.69
CA ALA A 168 5.08 -5.94 -18.89
C ALA A 168 5.82 -5.79 -17.56
N GLY A 169 6.94 -6.51 -17.45
CA GLY A 169 7.79 -6.50 -16.27
C GLY A 169 7.27 -7.34 -15.09
N GLN A 170 6.15 -8.05 -15.23
CA GLN A 170 5.65 -8.94 -14.19
C GLN A 170 6.49 -10.23 -14.10
N HIS A 171 6.49 -10.87 -12.94
CA HIS A 171 7.15 -12.16 -12.74
C HIS A 171 6.52 -13.26 -13.60
N PRO A 172 7.30 -14.01 -14.41
CA PRO A 172 6.79 -15.07 -15.26
C PRO A 172 6.00 -16.14 -14.47
N GLN A 173 6.50 -16.53 -13.31
CA GLN A 173 5.84 -17.52 -12.45
C GLN A 173 4.45 -17.06 -11.98
N TYR A 174 4.31 -15.76 -11.70
CA TYR A 174 3.00 -15.20 -11.38
C TYR A 174 2.07 -15.22 -12.60
N LEU A 175 2.56 -14.78 -13.78
CA LEU A 175 1.76 -14.80 -15.01
C LEU A 175 1.26 -16.21 -15.35
N ILE A 176 2.14 -17.22 -15.28
CA ILE A 176 1.79 -18.61 -15.54
C ILE A 176 0.62 -19.04 -14.63
N ARG A 177 0.67 -18.75 -13.33
CA ARG A 177 -0.43 -19.10 -12.41
C ARG A 177 -1.74 -18.37 -12.69
N GLN A 178 -1.70 -17.21 -13.34
CA GLN A 178 -2.92 -16.45 -13.64
C GLN A 178 -3.61 -16.88 -14.93
N ILE A 179 -2.93 -17.64 -15.79
CA ILE A 179 -3.49 -18.15 -17.06
C ILE A 179 -3.79 -19.67 -17.02
N GLN A 180 -3.45 -20.36 -15.95
CA GLN A 180 -3.84 -21.74 -15.65
C GLN A 180 -5.21 -21.81 -14.98
#